data_c2c23b92f94c6f96f883677c206fe890
#
_entry.id   c2c23b92f94c6f96f883677c206fe890
#
_cell.length_a   1.000
_cell.length_b   1.000
_cell.length_c   1.000
_cell.angle_alpha   90.00
_cell.angle_beta   90.00
_cell.angle_gamma   90.00
#
_symmetry.space_group_name_H-M   'P 1'
#
loop_
_entity.id
_entity.type
_entity.pdbx_description
1 polymer ?
#
loop_
_entity_poly.entity_id
_entity_poly.type
_entity_poly.pdbx_seq_one_letter_code
_entity_poly.pdbx_strand_id
1 'polypeptide(L)'
;MARMTRRAFMKKAAVMGAALSVSPTVFVPKARASWARKTLIHPNVDNLRVVGITDSAMTRSVQTNCDWARQDELVVAPLVGENMDKLACALVETRNVEQAWRTIFVKPPRKPWSEAVVAIKTNHIAQQHTRSAVMSKVCRVMTEVLGVKPANLHIYDGCHGGDITDDTPFKGLPEGVLIENRWGGINTRTIVPRPWKNGESKSKCIEHLVNGSVDILVNVSMSKGHSRSYGGFTMTMKNHFGTFSPSPGHGDQPLEYLLGLNQTEEILGAMDKKAGTVLYPRQQLCLVDALWASKSGPGGNPSHQPNFIAMGVTSPVVDYIMATQFRKAKMGWSINMDATTRFLSEFGYSESDLSNGGKIIEV
;
A
#
# COMPACT_ATOMS: atom_id res chain seq x y z
N MET A 1 4.66 41.98 0.40
CA MET A 1 3.63 41.07 -0.10
C MET A 1 3.17 40.18 1.05
N ALA A 2 1.92 40.26 1.49
CA ALA A 2 1.43 39.50 2.64
C ALA A 2 1.24 38.02 2.27
N ARG A 3 1.82 37.13 3.06
CA ARG A 3 1.68 35.67 2.92
C ARG A 3 0.23 35.26 3.22
N MET A 4 -0.46 34.76 2.23
CA MET A 4 -1.82 34.24 2.37
C MET A 4 -1.77 32.90 3.12
N THR A 5 -2.51 32.79 4.24
CA THR A 5 -2.55 31.57 5.03
C THR A 5 -3.32 30.46 4.31
N ARG A 6 -2.99 29.19 4.58
CA ARG A 6 -3.65 27.98 4.03
C ARG A 6 -5.18 28.03 4.18
N ARG A 7 -5.67 28.62 5.29
CA ARG A 7 -7.09 28.79 5.58
C ARG A 7 -7.77 29.84 4.69
N ALA A 8 -7.03 30.90 4.31
CA ALA A 8 -7.53 31.94 3.41
C ALA A 8 -7.59 31.45 1.94
N PHE A 9 -6.65 30.59 1.55
CA PHE A 9 -6.65 29.95 0.23
C PHE A 9 -7.80 28.95 0.08
N MET A 10 -8.02 28.10 1.10
CA MET A 10 -9.14 27.15 1.11
C MET A 10 -10.51 27.87 1.07
N LYS A 11 -10.65 29.00 1.74
CA LYS A 11 -11.86 29.83 1.65
C LYS A 11 -12.04 30.46 0.26
N LYS A 12 -10.96 30.92 -0.40
CA LYS A 12 -11.06 31.48 -1.77
C LYS A 12 -11.36 30.40 -2.82
N ALA A 13 -10.81 29.19 -2.67
CA ALA A 13 -11.12 28.06 -3.54
C ALA A 13 -12.59 27.61 -3.38
N ALA A 14 -13.11 27.64 -2.14
CA ALA A 14 -14.51 27.33 -1.85
C ALA A 14 -15.47 28.40 -2.43
N VAL A 15 -15.07 29.68 -2.43
CA VAL A 15 -15.91 30.78 -2.95
C VAL A 15 -15.93 30.82 -4.47
N MET A 16 -14.84 30.43 -5.16
CA MET A 16 -14.86 30.31 -6.63
C MET A 16 -15.64 29.08 -7.13
N GLY A 17 -15.81 28.03 -6.31
CA GLY A 17 -16.68 26.90 -6.62
C GLY A 17 -18.16 27.11 -6.30
N ALA A 18 -18.49 28.14 -5.53
CA ALA A 18 -19.87 28.39 -5.05
C ALA A 18 -20.71 29.34 -5.93
N ALA A 19 -20.14 29.87 -7.03
CA ALA A 19 -20.84 30.86 -7.87
C ALA A 19 -21.71 30.26 -8.99
N LEU A 20 -21.87 28.92 -9.03
CA LEU A 20 -22.81 28.27 -9.98
C LEU A 20 -23.54 27.13 -9.31
N SER A 21 -24.67 27.42 -8.74
CA SER A 21 -25.92 26.64 -8.63
C SER A 21 -26.60 26.82 -7.26
N VAL A 22 -27.53 27.72 -7.20
CA VAL A 22 -28.68 27.59 -6.31
C VAL A 22 -29.55 26.48 -6.91
N SER A 23 -29.40 25.27 -6.41
CA SER A 23 -30.35 24.19 -6.69
C SER A 23 -30.96 23.74 -5.36
N PRO A 24 -32.27 23.43 -5.34
CA PRO A 24 -32.98 23.09 -4.13
C PRO A 24 -32.36 21.86 -3.47
N THR A 25 -32.30 21.90 -2.15
CA THR A 25 -31.87 20.79 -1.28
C THR A 25 -32.76 19.57 -1.54
N VAL A 26 -32.40 18.75 -2.51
CA VAL A 26 -32.94 17.41 -2.61
C VAL A 26 -32.27 16.62 -1.50
N PHE A 27 -33.05 16.15 -0.55
CA PHE A 27 -32.64 15.14 0.43
C PHE A 27 -32.26 13.89 -0.35
N VAL A 28 -31.00 13.77 -0.74
CA VAL A 28 -30.47 12.51 -1.23
C VAL A 28 -30.30 11.63 0.00
N PRO A 29 -30.96 10.47 0.08
CA PRO A 29 -30.71 9.50 1.14
C PRO A 29 -29.19 9.31 1.22
N LYS A 30 -28.61 9.31 2.43
CA LYS A 30 -27.15 9.07 2.61
C LYS A 30 -26.77 7.87 1.79
N ALA A 31 -26.28 8.10 0.61
CA ALA A 31 -25.96 7.10 -0.36
C ALA A 31 -25.01 6.09 0.29
N ARG A 32 -25.22 4.81 0.06
CA ARG A 32 -24.15 3.80 0.13
C ARG A 32 -22.90 4.47 -0.38
N ALA A 33 -21.80 4.34 0.37
CA ALA A 33 -20.55 4.95 0.01
C ALA A 33 -20.37 4.86 -1.50
N SER A 34 -20.12 5.99 -2.14
CA SER A 34 -20.18 6.18 -3.59
C SER A 34 -19.05 5.46 -4.36
N TRP A 35 -18.46 4.45 -3.78
CA TRP A 35 -17.44 3.58 -4.34
C TRP A 35 -17.99 2.60 -5.40
N ALA A 36 -19.29 2.59 -5.67
CA ALA A 36 -19.88 1.84 -6.80
C ALA A 36 -19.45 2.35 -8.19
N ARG A 37 -18.60 3.36 -8.27
CA ARG A 37 -17.95 3.82 -9.51
C ARG A 37 -16.50 3.36 -9.51
N LYS A 38 -15.98 2.99 -10.70
CA LYS A 38 -14.57 2.66 -10.90
C LYS A 38 -13.70 3.78 -10.33
N THR A 39 -12.98 3.50 -9.25
CA THR A 39 -12.15 4.49 -8.58
C THR A 39 -10.82 4.60 -9.32
N LEU A 40 -10.57 5.73 -9.95
CA LEU A 40 -9.26 6.04 -10.51
C LEU A 40 -8.37 6.57 -9.38
N ILE A 41 -7.32 5.79 -9.03
CA ILE A 41 -6.39 6.11 -7.93
C ILE A 41 -5.13 6.77 -8.46
N HIS A 42 -4.43 6.10 -9.39
CA HIS A 42 -3.15 6.56 -9.91
C HIS A 42 -3.32 7.19 -11.31
N PRO A 43 -2.81 8.42 -11.54
CA PRO A 43 -3.03 9.14 -12.80
C PRO A 43 -2.17 8.64 -13.96
N ASN A 44 -0.99 8.05 -13.69
CA ASN A 44 0.03 7.76 -14.70
C ASN A 44 0.23 6.26 -14.95
N VAL A 45 -0.39 5.40 -14.15
CA VAL A 45 -0.21 3.94 -14.19
C VAL A 45 -1.57 3.28 -14.33
N ASP A 46 -1.66 2.24 -15.11
CA ASP A 46 -2.86 1.41 -15.18
C ASP A 46 -3.18 0.83 -13.79
N ASN A 47 -4.28 1.30 -13.22
CA ASN A 47 -4.71 0.95 -11.87
C ASN A 47 -5.05 -0.55 -11.69
N LEU A 48 -5.27 -1.26 -12.78
CA LEU A 48 -5.71 -2.66 -12.81
C LEU A 48 -4.57 -3.60 -13.20
N ARG A 49 -3.37 -3.06 -13.44
CA ARG A 49 -2.20 -3.83 -13.81
C ARG A 49 -1.42 -4.30 -12.57
N VAL A 50 -1.08 -5.58 -12.58
CA VAL A 50 -0.16 -6.18 -11.60
C VAL A 50 0.92 -6.95 -12.37
N VAL A 51 2.15 -6.64 -12.05
CA VAL A 51 3.33 -7.30 -12.60
C VAL A 51 4.00 -8.15 -11.54
N GLY A 52 4.66 -9.23 -11.93
CA GLY A 52 5.36 -10.12 -11.01
C GLY A 52 6.57 -10.78 -11.65
N ILE A 53 7.55 -11.13 -10.85
CA ILE A 53 8.75 -11.84 -11.29
C ILE A 53 9.08 -12.97 -10.34
N THR A 54 9.37 -14.14 -10.91
CA THR A 54 9.93 -15.29 -10.21
C THR A 54 11.37 -15.48 -10.64
N ASP A 55 12.31 -15.40 -9.71
CA ASP A 55 13.72 -15.61 -10.01
C ASP A 55 14.42 -16.29 -8.82
N SER A 56 14.78 -17.56 -9.01
CA SER A 56 15.47 -18.34 -7.98
C SER A 56 16.84 -17.78 -7.62
N ALA A 57 17.46 -16.99 -8.50
CA ALA A 57 18.76 -16.37 -8.24
C ALA A 57 18.68 -15.18 -7.26
N MET A 58 17.49 -14.68 -6.95
CA MET A 58 17.32 -13.67 -5.88
C MET A 58 17.72 -14.17 -4.50
N THR A 59 17.90 -15.49 -4.33
CA THR A 59 18.40 -16.08 -3.09
C THR A 59 19.50 -17.10 -3.36
N ARG A 60 20.51 -17.17 -2.46
CA ARG A 60 21.69 -18.04 -2.62
C ARG A 60 21.38 -19.53 -2.45
N SER A 61 20.35 -19.86 -1.69
CA SER A 61 19.94 -21.25 -1.46
C SER A 61 18.48 -21.32 -1.06
N VAL A 62 17.87 -22.49 -1.20
CA VAL A 62 16.53 -22.76 -0.71
C VAL A 62 16.61 -23.12 0.77
N GLN A 63 15.99 -22.31 1.62
CA GLN A 63 15.87 -22.55 3.04
C GLN A 63 14.54 -22.02 3.56
N THR A 64 13.65 -22.91 3.93
CA THR A 64 12.37 -22.58 4.55
C THR A 64 12.46 -22.75 6.07
N ASN A 65 11.46 -22.24 6.77
CA ASN A 65 11.36 -22.34 8.24
C ASN A 65 12.56 -21.76 9.00
N CYS A 66 13.22 -20.73 8.43
CA CYS A 66 14.30 -19.98 9.08
C CYS A 66 13.81 -18.64 9.60
N ASP A 67 14.56 -18.06 10.54
CA ASP A 67 14.30 -16.72 11.05
C ASP A 67 14.57 -15.64 9.98
N TRP A 68 14.11 -14.42 10.26
CA TRP A 68 14.25 -13.30 9.33
C TRP A 68 15.72 -12.96 9.03
N ALA A 69 16.59 -12.99 10.04
CA ALA A 69 18.01 -12.64 9.86
C ALA A 69 18.65 -13.59 8.85
N ARG A 70 18.36 -14.88 8.96
CA ARG A 70 18.84 -15.89 8.01
C ARG A 70 18.24 -15.72 6.61
N GLN A 71 16.94 -15.41 6.52
CA GLN A 71 16.32 -15.09 5.23
C GLN A 71 17.03 -13.91 4.56
N ASP A 72 17.26 -12.82 5.30
CA ASP A 72 17.87 -11.60 4.79
C ASP A 72 19.34 -11.83 4.35
N GLU A 73 20.09 -12.68 5.07
CA GLU A 73 21.43 -13.11 4.66
C GLU A 73 21.48 -13.87 3.33
N LEU A 74 20.45 -14.65 3.05
CA LEU A 74 20.37 -15.45 1.82
C LEU A 74 20.01 -14.62 0.59
N VAL A 75 19.48 -13.41 0.77
CA VAL A 75 19.06 -12.54 -0.34
C VAL A 75 20.26 -12.04 -1.15
N VAL A 76 20.16 -12.09 -2.45
CA VAL A 76 21.09 -11.48 -3.39
C VAL A 76 20.57 -10.08 -3.77
N ALA A 77 20.90 -9.10 -2.94
CA ALA A 77 20.34 -7.76 -3.01
C ALA A 77 20.46 -7.08 -4.39
N PRO A 78 21.58 -7.18 -5.14
CA PRO A 78 21.66 -6.63 -6.51
C PRO A 78 20.58 -7.20 -7.43
N LEU A 79 20.39 -8.52 -7.45
CA LEU A 79 19.38 -9.17 -8.31
C LEU A 79 17.95 -8.80 -7.92
N VAL A 80 17.67 -8.65 -6.63
CA VAL A 80 16.38 -8.12 -6.16
C VAL A 80 16.17 -6.70 -6.71
N GLY A 81 17.19 -5.84 -6.64
CA GLY A 81 17.14 -4.48 -7.16
C GLY A 81 16.89 -4.43 -8.67
N GLU A 82 17.61 -5.24 -9.44
CA GLU A 82 17.46 -5.35 -10.92
C GLU A 82 16.06 -5.88 -11.30
N ASN A 83 15.57 -6.88 -10.58
CA ASN A 83 14.25 -7.44 -10.83
C ASN A 83 13.13 -6.45 -10.47
N MET A 84 13.29 -5.64 -9.42
CA MET A 84 12.37 -4.54 -9.14
C MET A 84 12.40 -3.45 -10.23
N ASP A 85 13.55 -3.19 -10.87
CA ASP A 85 13.64 -2.28 -12.03
C ASP A 85 12.89 -2.83 -13.26
N LYS A 86 13.01 -4.14 -13.52
CA LYS A 86 12.23 -4.81 -14.58
C LYS A 86 10.73 -4.71 -14.31
N LEU A 87 10.31 -4.95 -13.05
CA LEU A 87 8.91 -4.80 -12.65
C LEU A 87 8.40 -3.37 -12.84
N ALA A 88 9.18 -2.36 -12.45
CA ALA A 88 8.82 -0.96 -12.67
C ALA A 88 8.65 -0.65 -14.17
N CYS A 89 9.56 -1.11 -14.99
CA CYS A 89 9.49 -0.96 -16.46
C CYS A 89 8.24 -1.62 -17.05
N ALA A 90 7.92 -2.84 -16.61
CA ALA A 90 6.75 -3.58 -17.07
C ALA A 90 5.43 -2.94 -16.60
N LEU A 91 5.42 -2.39 -15.37
CA LEU A 91 4.24 -1.77 -14.81
C LEU A 91 3.79 -0.53 -15.61
N VAL A 92 4.73 0.23 -16.16
CA VAL A 92 4.45 1.45 -16.95
C VAL A 92 4.77 1.32 -18.44
N GLU A 93 5.10 0.12 -18.91
CA GLU A 93 5.37 -0.20 -20.33
C GLU A 93 6.49 0.63 -20.96
N THR A 94 7.60 0.81 -20.24
CA THR A 94 8.80 1.48 -20.73
C THR A 94 10.03 0.57 -20.59
N ARG A 95 11.08 0.88 -21.35
CA ARG A 95 12.41 0.23 -21.21
C ARG A 95 13.40 1.07 -20.41
N ASN A 96 13.04 2.30 -20.05
CA ASN A 96 13.90 3.20 -19.29
C ASN A 96 13.54 3.11 -17.80
N VAL A 97 14.48 2.61 -17.01
CA VAL A 97 14.31 2.37 -15.56
C VAL A 97 14.02 3.68 -14.81
N GLU A 98 14.80 4.75 -15.08
CA GLU A 98 14.59 6.03 -14.41
C GLU A 98 13.22 6.60 -14.75
N GLN A 99 12.82 6.56 -16.02
CA GLN A 99 11.50 7.00 -16.45
C GLN A 99 10.39 6.16 -15.81
N ALA A 100 10.59 4.84 -15.68
CA ALA A 100 9.62 3.97 -15.04
C ALA A 100 9.34 4.42 -13.60
N TRP A 101 10.37 4.58 -12.79
CA TRP A 101 10.23 5.02 -11.42
C TRP A 101 9.65 6.43 -11.32
N ARG A 102 10.07 7.37 -12.18
CA ARG A 102 9.49 8.74 -12.24
C ARG A 102 8.02 8.74 -12.67
N THR A 103 7.56 7.74 -13.42
CA THR A 103 6.15 7.61 -13.82
C THR A 103 5.30 7.03 -12.69
N ILE A 104 5.84 6.06 -11.95
CA ILE A 104 5.17 5.45 -10.79
C ILE A 104 4.96 6.47 -9.67
N PHE A 105 5.91 7.38 -9.46
CA PHE A 105 5.78 8.35 -8.38
C PHE A 105 5.31 9.71 -8.90
N VAL A 106 4.21 10.18 -8.32
CA VAL A 106 3.59 11.48 -8.61
C VAL A 106 4.17 12.53 -7.68
N LYS A 107 4.76 13.55 -8.26
CA LYS A 107 5.36 14.64 -7.49
C LYS A 107 4.33 15.37 -6.64
N PRO A 108 4.60 15.63 -5.36
CA PRO A 108 3.68 16.41 -4.53
C PRO A 108 3.43 17.80 -5.11
N PRO A 109 2.16 18.26 -5.13
CA PRO A 109 1.84 19.60 -5.62
C PRO A 109 2.56 20.67 -4.80
N ARG A 110 3.23 21.61 -5.47
CA ARG A 110 3.88 22.79 -4.86
C ARG A 110 5.07 22.49 -3.93
N LYS A 111 5.62 21.29 -3.97
CA LYS A 111 6.85 20.92 -3.26
C LYS A 111 7.89 20.39 -4.25
N PRO A 112 9.18 20.70 -4.09
CA PRO A 112 10.24 19.95 -4.76
C PRO A 112 10.32 18.54 -4.18
N TRP A 113 10.90 17.60 -4.91
CA TRP A 113 11.12 16.24 -4.43
C TRP A 113 11.92 16.19 -3.11
N SER A 114 12.89 17.08 -2.95
CA SER A 114 13.73 17.18 -1.75
C SER A 114 12.96 17.52 -0.47
N GLU A 115 11.72 18.01 -0.58
CA GLU A 115 10.84 18.34 0.55
C GLU A 115 9.67 17.37 0.71
N ALA A 116 9.56 16.39 -0.20
CA ALA A 116 8.53 15.37 -0.10
C ALA A 116 8.77 14.50 1.14
N VAL A 117 7.71 14.23 1.90
CA VAL A 117 7.73 13.32 3.05
C VAL A 117 7.11 12.00 2.62
N VAL A 118 7.89 10.94 2.73
CA VAL A 118 7.53 9.59 2.27
C VAL A 118 7.37 8.66 3.46
N ALA A 119 6.21 8.06 3.59
CA ALA A 119 5.96 6.97 4.51
C ALA A 119 6.11 5.64 3.79
N ILE A 120 6.92 4.75 4.31
CA ILE A 120 7.11 3.39 3.78
C ILE A 120 6.56 2.42 4.82
N LYS A 121 5.35 1.90 4.55
CA LYS A 121 4.73 0.90 5.40
C LYS A 121 5.35 -0.45 5.14
N THR A 122 6.14 -0.94 6.08
CA THR A 122 6.70 -2.29 6.07
C THR A 122 5.72 -3.30 6.68
N ASN A 123 6.02 -4.57 6.59
CA ASN A 123 5.31 -5.62 7.33
C ASN A 123 6.26 -6.24 8.34
N HIS A 124 5.92 -6.13 9.62
CA HIS A 124 6.78 -6.52 10.72
C HIS A 124 5.99 -7.37 11.75
N ILE A 125 5.87 -8.67 11.48
CA ILE A 125 5.23 -9.62 12.42
C ILE A 125 6.01 -10.91 12.45
N ALA A 126 6.50 -11.32 13.62
CA ALA A 126 7.30 -12.53 13.86
C ALA A 126 8.52 -12.59 12.93
N GLN A 127 8.81 -13.74 12.32
CA GLN A 127 9.93 -13.93 11.40
C GLN A 127 9.56 -13.72 9.92
N GLN A 128 8.40 -13.15 9.66
CA GLN A 128 7.90 -12.89 8.32
C GLN A 128 7.87 -11.38 8.07
N HIS A 129 9.05 -10.77 7.97
CA HIS A 129 9.23 -9.35 7.68
C HIS A 129 9.61 -9.12 6.22
N THR A 130 9.42 -7.90 5.72
CA THR A 130 9.99 -7.47 4.43
C THR A 130 11.52 -7.50 4.49
N ARG A 131 12.17 -7.85 3.36
CA ARG A 131 13.64 -8.01 3.31
C ARG A 131 14.33 -6.67 3.10
N SER A 132 15.54 -6.56 3.68
CA SER A 132 16.39 -5.36 3.55
C SER A 132 16.62 -4.95 2.10
N ALA A 133 16.81 -5.91 1.20
CA ALA A 133 17.04 -5.63 -0.22
C ALA A 133 15.86 -4.89 -0.87
N VAL A 134 14.62 -5.31 -0.57
CA VAL A 134 13.41 -4.65 -1.09
C VAL A 134 13.26 -3.24 -0.50
N MET A 135 13.45 -3.10 0.81
CA MET A 135 13.37 -1.81 1.49
C MET A 135 14.45 -0.84 1.03
N SER A 136 15.69 -1.32 0.92
CA SER A 136 16.83 -0.53 0.42
C SER A 136 16.59 -0.06 -1.01
N LYS A 137 16.08 -0.93 -1.90
CA LYS A 137 15.76 -0.52 -3.28
C LYS A 137 14.70 0.58 -3.32
N VAL A 138 13.63 0.47 -2.54
CA VAL A 138 12.60 1.53 -2.45
C VAL A 138 13.23 2.84 -1.97
N CYS A 139 14.02 2.80 -0.90
CA CYS A 139 14.68 4.01 -0.37
C CYS A 139 15.64 4.63 -1.38
N ARG A 140 16.44 3.82 -2.10
CA ARG A 140 17.34 4.31 -3.15
C ARG A 140 16.60 4.93 -4.32
N VAL A 141 15.48 4.36 -4.75
CA VAL A 141 14.62 4.98 -5.78
C VAL A 141 14.17 6.37 -5.32
N MET A 142 13.72 6.49 -4.08
CA MET A 142 13.29 7.79 -3.53
C MET A 142 14.44 8.81 -3.49
N THR A 143 15.63 8.40 -3.05
CA THR A 143 16.76 9.32 -2.87
C THR A 143 17.53 9.57 -4.16
N GLU A 144 17.90 8.52 -4.89
CA GLU A 144 18.83 8.59 -6.03
C GLU A 144 18.10 8.94 -7.34
N VAL A 145 16.85 8.47 -7.52
CA VAL A 145 16.07 8.73 -8.75
C VAL A 145 15.20 9.97 -8.60
N LEU A 146 14.48 10.11 -7.48
CA LEU A 146 13.54 11.21 -7.29
C LEU A 146 14.16 12.42 -6.59
N GLY A 147 15.22 12.24 -5.82
CA GLY A 147 15.89 13.31 -5.09
C GLY A 147 15.23 13.69 -3.76
N VAL A 148 14.50 12.76 -3.15
CA VAL A 148 13.96 12.92 -1.79
C VAL A 148 15.11 12.86 -0.79
N LYS A 149 15.13 13.75 0.20
CA LYS A 149 16.16 13.70 1.27
C LYS A 149 15.95 12.44 2.12
N PRO A 150 17.02 11.69 2.46
CA PRO A 150 16.90 10.49 3.31
C PRO A 150 16.14 10.74 4.62
N ALA A 151 16.36 11.88 5.28
CA ALA A 151 15.67 12.27 6.51
C ALA A 151 14.16 12.51 6.36
N ASN A 152 13.63 12.50 5.13
CA ASN A 152 12.20 12.58 4.84
C ASN A 152 11.60 11.21 4.49
N LEU A 153 12.40 10.13 4.56
CA LEU A 153 11.94 8.77 4.37
C LEU A 153 11.72 8.12 5.74
N HIS A 154 10.49 7.68 5.99
CA HIS A 154 10.06 7.11 7.25
C HIS A 154 9.54 5.69 7.04
N ILE A 155 10.35 4.69 7.39
CA ILE A 155 9.92 3.28 7.41
C ILE A 155 9.17 3.05 8.72
N TYR A 156 7.96 2.52 8.66
CA TYR A 156 7.16 2.32 9.85
C TYR A 156 6.32 1.04 9.82
N ASP A 157 6.03 0.52 11.01
CA ASP A 157 4.94 -0.42 11.31
C ASP A 157 4.38 -0.11 12.70
N GLY A 158 3.22 0.49 12.76
CA GLY A 158 2.78 1.19 13.97
C GLY A 158 1.99 0.39 14.98
N CYS A 159 1.53 -0.83 14.70
CA CYS A 159 0.45 -1.39 15.51
C CYS A 159 0.78 -2.59 16.37
N HIS A 160 1.93 -3.18 16.22
CA HIS A 160 2.33 -4.34 17.01
C HIS A 160 3.53 -3.99 17.89
N GLY A 161 3.48 -4.41 19.13
CA GLY A 161 4.36 -3.98 20.19
C GLY A 161 5.81 -4.43 20.13
N GLY A 162 6.33 -4.88 18.98
CA GLY A 162 7.74 -5.12 18.73
C GLY A 162 8.44 -3.84 18.29
N ASP A 163 9.69 -3.68 18.66
CA ASP A 163 10.53 -2.61 18.15
C ASP A 163 11.04 -3.01 16.76
N ILE A 164 10.58 -2.31 15.74
CA ILE A 164 11.01 -2.54 14.36
C ILE A 164 12.52 -2.32 14.19
N THR A 165 13.17 -1.48 15.02
CA THR A 165 14.60 -1.23 14.95
C THR A 165 15.42 -2.40 15.50
N ASP A 166 14.98 -3.00 16.61
CA ASP A 166 15.69 -4.07 17.28
C ASP A 166 15.45 -5.44 16.62
N ASP A 167 14.18 -5.71 16.28
CA ASP A 167 13.80 -7.01 15.71
C ASP A 167 14.06 -7.12 14.20
N THR A 168 14.22 -5.97 13.51
CA THR A 168 14.40 -5.92 12.04
C THR A 168 15.43 -4.86 11.66
N PRO A 169 16.71 -5.10 11.90
CA PRO A 169 17.76 -4.15 11.53
C PRO A 169 17.98 -4.18 10.02
N PHE A 170 17.21 -3.37 9.27
CA PHE A 170 17.35 -3.25 7.81
C PHE A 170 18.77 -2.85 7.42
N LYS A 171 19.33 -3.58 6.45
CA LYS A 171 20.67 -3.37 5.92
C LYS A 171 20.64 -2.59 4.60
N GLY A 172 21.68 -1.82 4.33
CA GLY A 172 21.89 -1.18 3.02
C GLY A 172 20.94 -0.01 2.72
N LEU A 173 20.23 0.51 3.71
CA LEU A 173 19.45 1.74 3.56
C LEU A 173 20.38 2.94 3.30
N PRO A 174 19.96 3.96 2.55
CA PRO A 174 20.66 5.24 2.50
C PRO A 174 20.79 5.83 3.89
N GLU A 175 21.96 6.45 4.17
CA GLU A 175 22.21 7.10 5.46
C GLU A 175 21.19 8.21 5.73
N GLY A 176 20.66 8.25 6.95
CA GLY A 176 19.66 9.23 7.38
C GLY A 176 18.21 8.82 7.16
N VAL A 177 17.93 7.64 6.58
CA VAL A 177 16.56 7.09 6.55
C VAL A 177 16.11 6.75 7.95
N LEU A 178 14.88 7.14 8.30
CA LEU A 178 14.30 6.97 9.62
C LEU A 178 13.48 5.69 9.71
N ILE A 179 13.68 4.93 10.79
CA ILE A 179 12.89 3.74 11.10
C ILE A 179 12.11 4.04 12.37
N GLU A 180 10.81 3.90 12.32
CA GLU A 180 9.93 4.38 13.39
C GLU A 180 8.84 3.40 13.75
N ASN A 181 8.65 3.19 15.05
CA ASN A 181 7.46 2.60 15.61
C ASN A 181 6.42 3.68 15.88
N ARG A 182 5.14 3.43 15.56
CA ARG A 182 4.02 4.35 15.86
C ARG A 182 4.34 5.81 15.54
N TRP A 183 4.88 6.05 14.39
CA TRP A 183 5.37 7.34 13.94
C TRP A 183 4.45 8.52 14.30
N GLY A 184 4.92 9.40 15.19
CA GLY A 184 4.17 10.55 15.69
C GLY A 184 2.97 10.21 16.58
N GLY A 185 2.83 8.94 17.01
CA GLY A 185 1.70 8.49 17.80
C GLY A 185 0.46 8.11 16.99
N ILE A 186 -0.67 7.94 17.67
CA ILE A 186 -1.92 7.48 17.09
C ILE A 186 -3.02 8.52 17.31
N ASN A 187 -3.65 8.95 16.24
CA ASN A 187 -4.78 9.87 16.24
C ASN A 187 -6.12 9.13 16.08
N THR A 188 -7.17 9.65 16.71
CA THR A 188 -8.51 9.03 16.73
C THR A 188 -9.52 9.73 15.82
N ARG A 189 -9.08 10.63 14.93
CA ARG A 189 -9.98 11.47 14.13
C ARG A 189 -10.28 10.94 12.74
N THR A 190 -9.63 9.85 12.31
CA THR A 190 -9.90 9.28 10.98
C THR A 190 -11.29 8.69 10.92
N ILE A 191 -12.04 9.09 9.92
CA ILE A 191 -13.36 8.54 9.61
C ILE A 191 -13.17 7.40 8.62
N VAL A 192 -13.44 6.17 9.07
CA VAL A 192 -13.45 4.99 8.20
C VAL A 192 -14.82 4.88 7.55
N PRO A 193 -14.93 4.94 6.22
CA PRO A 193 -16.20 4.87 5.53
C PRO A 193 -16.82 3.48 5.60
N ARG A 194 -18.09 3.37 5.20
CA ARG A 194 -18.70 2.08 4.93
C ARG A 194 -17.83 1.30 3.92
N PRO A 195 -17.78 -0.04 4.01
CA PRO A 195 -18.77 -0.93 4.61
C PRO A 195 -18.68 -1.14 6.14
N TRP A 196 -17.66 -0.61 6.82
CA TRP A 196 -17.54 -0.79 8.27
C TRP A 196 -18.49 0.14 9.02
N LYS A 197 -19.45 -0.45 9.74
CA LYS A 197 -20.53 0.19 10.52
C LYS A 197 -21.47 1.10 9.70
N ASN A 198 -22.61 1.39 10.27
CA ASN A 198 -23.60 2.30 9.70
C ASN A 198 -23.35 3.73 10.16
N GLY A 199 -23.01 4.64 9.25
CA GLY A 199 -22.73 6.03 9.53
C GLY A 199 -21.26 6.35 9.67
N GLU A 200 -20.92 7.48 10.31
CA GLU A 200 -19.55 7.86 10.59
C GLU A 200 -18.95 6.99 11.69
N SER A 201 -17.82 6.38 11.39
CA SER A 201 -17.09 5.55 12.34
C SER A 201 -15.65 6.01 12.42
N LYS A 202 -15.21 6.39 13.61
CA LYS A 202 -13.84 6.86 13.85
C LYS A 202 -12.93 5.68 14.18
N SER A 203 -11.73 5.72 13.66
CA SER A 203 -10.67 4.77 13.99
C SER A 203 -9.38 5.50 14.33
N LYS A 204 -8.47 4.77 14.97
CA LYS A 204 -7.12 5.25 15.28
C LYS A 204 -6.25 5.04 14.05
N CYS A 205 -5.49 6.05 13.66
CA CYS A 205 -4.54 6.03 12.56
C CYS A 205 -3.25 6.75 12.97
N ILE A 206 -2.16 6.45 12.29
CA ILE A 206 -0.87 7.13 12.49
C ILE A 206 -1.05 8.65 12.31
N GLU A 207 -0.57 9.45 13.29
CA GLU A 207 -0.77 10.90 13.37
C GLU A 207 -0.33 11.63 12.10
N HIS A 208 0.85 11.30 11.56
CA HIS A 208 1.40 11.99 10.38
C HIS A 208 0.59 11.78 9.08
N LEU A 209 -0.18 10.70 8.99
CA LEU A 209 -1.13 10.51 7.89
C LEU A 209 -2.39 11.35 8.11
N VAL A 210 -2.90 11.41 9.35
CA VAL A 210 -4.11 12.15 9.69
C VAL A 210 -3.92 13.66 9.57
N ASN A 211 -2.77 14.18 10.01
CA ASN A 211 -2.47 15.63 9.95
C ASN A 211 -2.02 16.11 8.58
N GLY A 212 -1.81 15.19 7.63
CA GLY A 212 -1.41 15.51 6.25
C GLY A 212 0.08 15.85 6.09
N SER A 213 0.95 15.43 7.03
CA SER A 213 2.40 15.61 6.90
C SER A 213 3.00 14.72 5.81
N VAL A 214 2.41 13.54 5.58
CA VAL A 214 2.86 12.59 4.55
C VAL A 214 2.35 13.00 3.17
N ASP A 215 3.26 13.09 2.23
CA ASP A 215 2.95 13.32 0.82
C ASP A 215 2.75 12.01 0.06
N ILE A 216 3.65 11.04 0.27
CA ILE A 216 3.68 9.76 -0.46
C ILE A 216 3.66 8.60 0.53
N LEU A 217 2.85 7.59 0.24
CA LEU A 217 2.81 6.33 0.96
C LEU A 217 3.22 5.19 0.01
N VAL A 218 4.23 4.42 0.43
CA VAL A 218 4.65 3.19 -0.21
C VAL A 218 4.25 2.02 0.68
N ASN A 219 3.58 1.04 0.12
CA ASN A 219 3.09 -0.12 0.85
C ASN A 219 3.91 -1.36 0.47
N VAL A 220 4.81 -1.79 1.37
CA VAL A 220 5.65 -2.96 1.18
C VAL A 220 5.16 -4.07 2.10
N SER A 221 4.46 -5.00 1.53
CA SER A 221 3.80 -6.11 2.23
C SER A 221 4.46 -7.45 1.95
N MET A 222 3.89 -8.50 2.55
CA MET A 222 4.31 -9.89 2.34
C MET A 222 3.12 -10.79 2.03
N SER A 223 3.38 -11.94 1.38
CA SER A 223 2.37 -12.98 1.19
C SER A 223 2.35 -13.96 2.35
N LYS A 224 1.47 -13.74 3.33
CA LYS A 224 1.27 -14.61 4.49
C LYS A 224 -0.15 -15.16 4.57
N GLY A 225 -0.33 -16.34 5.19
CA GLY A 225 -1.66 -16.80 5.56
C GLY A 225 -2.28 -15.95 6.67
N HIS A 226 -3.59 -15.96 6.76
CA HIS A 226 -4.35 -15.32 7.83
C HIS A 226 -5.75 -15.96 7.97
N SER A 227 -6.59 -15.38 8.86
CA SER A 227 -7.97 -15.78 9.03
C SER A 227 -8.76 -15.70 7.71
N ARG A 228 -9.65 -16.66 7.49
CA ARG A 228 -10.58 -16.69 6.35
C ARG A 228 -11.49 -15.46 6.29
N SER A 229 -11.76 -14.81 7.41
CA SER A 229 -12.53 -13.55 7.46
C SER A 229 -11.91 -12.40 6.68
N TYR A 230 -10.60 -12.45 6.39
CA TYR A 230 -9.90 -11.45 5.58
C TYR A 230 -9.54 -11.96 4.17
N GLY A 231 -10.14 -13.03 3.70
CA GLY A 231 -9.73 -13.68 2.46
C GLY A 231 -8.81 -14.89 2.65
N GLY A 232 -8.28 -15.13 3.84
CA GLY A 232 -7.34 -16.21 4.17
C GLY A 232 -5.86 -15.81 4.08
N PHE A 233 -5.55 -14.52 3.93
CA PHE A 233 -4.18 -14.03 3.74
C PHE A 233 -3.96 -12.61 4.27
N THR A 234 -2.70 -12.24 4.39
CA THR A 234 -2.21 -10.87 4.56
C THR A 234 -1.38 -10.50 3.34
N MET A 235 -1.70 -9.36 2.72
CA MET A 235 -0.90 -8.68 1.70
C MET A 235 -1.11 -7.16 1.84
N THR A 236 -1.23 -6.42 0.73
CA THR A 236 -1.16 -4.96 0.76
C THR A 236 -2.29 -4.28 1.53
N MET A 237 -3.53 -4.74 1.40
CA MET A 237 -4.65 -4.15 2.14
C MET A 237 -4.50 -4.36 3.65
N LYS A 238 -4.24 -5.60 4.08
CA LYS A 238 -4.13 -5.93 5.50
C LYS A 238 -2.83 -5.41 6.13
N ASN A 239 -1.83 -5.07 5.34
CA ASN A 239 -0.62 -4.40 5.83
C ASN A 239 -0.96 -3.09 6.57
N HIS A 240 -2.06 -2.43 6.21
CA HIS A 240 -2.53 -1.21 6.87
C HIS A 240 -3.14 -1.42 8.26
N PHE A 241 -3.23 -2.64 8.78
CA PHE A 241 -3.47 -2.87 10.21
C PHE A 241 -2.30 -2.39 11.09
N GLY A 242 -1.14 -2.06 10.49
CA GLY A 242 -0.06 -1.31 11.13
C GLY A 242 -0.15 0.20 10.93
N THR A 243 -0.97 0.69 10.03
CA THR A 243 -1.29 2.11 9.85
C THR A 243 -2.48 2.53 10.70
N PHE A 244 -3.47 1.65 10.79
CA PHE A 244 -4.65 1.78 11.62
C PHE A 244 -4.58 0.83 12.81
N SER A 245 -5.34 1.13 13.87
CA SER A 245 -5.51 0.19 14.97
C SER A 245 -6.13 -1.11 14.47
N PRO A 246 -5.53 -2.27 14.76
CA PRO A 246 -6.07 -3.56 14.33
C PRO A 246 -7.28 -4.01 15.12
N SER A 247 -7.54 -3.43 16.32
CA SER A 247 -8.58 -3.89 17.23
C SER A 247 -9.97 -3.98 16.60
N PRO A 248 -10.47 -2.98 15.84
CA PRO A 248 -11.78 -3.13 15.20
C PRO A 248 -11.82 -4.23 14.15
N GLY A 249 -10.70 -4.49 13.49
CA GLY A 249 -10.57 -5.56 12.51
C GLY A 249 -10.49 -6.96 13.10
N HIS A 250 -10.32 -7.09 14.41
CA HIS A 250 -10.39 -8.37 15.13
C HIS A 250 -11.73 -8.54 15.87
N GLY A 251 -12.70 -7.64 15.62
CA GLY A 251 -14.04 -7.68 16.17
C GLY A 251 -15.07 -8.31 15.23
N ASP A 252 -16.30 -7.80 15.30
CA ASP A 252 -17.46 -8.41 14.65
C ASP A 252 -17.50 -8.27 13.12
N GLN A 253 -16.81 -7.26 12.58
CA GLN A 253 -16.84 -6.92 11.15
C GLN A 253 -15.42 -6.80 10.57
N PRO A 254 -14.63 -7.88 10.59
CA PRO A 254 -13.20 -7.83 10.23
C PRO A 254 -12.95 -7.46 8.78
N LEU A 255 -13.72 -8.02 7.86
CA LEU A 255 -13.60 -7.72 6.43
C LEU A 255 -14.09 -6.31 6.11
N GLU A 256 -15.21 -5.91 6.67
CA GLU A 256 -15.78 -4.57 6.50
C GLU A 256 -14.82 -3.48 6.97
N TYR A 257 -14.15 -3.70 8.10
CA TYR A 257 -13.12 -2.80 8.58
C TYR A 257 -11.92 -2.73 7.64
N LEU A 258 -11.43 -3.88 7.18
CA LEU A 258 -10.33 -3.95 6.21
C LEU A 258 -10.65 -3.19 4.92
N LEU A 259 -11.85 -3.38 4.39
CA LEU A 259 -12.32 -2.70 3.19
C LEU A 259 -12.48 -1.20 3.42
N GLY A 260 -13.05 -0.80 4.56
CA GLY A 260 -13.28 0.60 4.89
C GLY A 260 -12.00 1.40 5.09
N LEU A 261 -11.04 0.86 5.85
CA LEU A 261 -9.78 1.60 6.10
C LEU A 261 -8.98 1.86 4.83
N ASN A 262 -9.00 0.94 3.85
CA ASN A 262 -8.32 1.12 2.56
C ASN A 262 -9.02 2.12 1.63
N GLN A 263 -10.19 2.62 2.00
CA GLN A 263 -10.93 3.67 1.29
C GLN A 263 -10.78 5.05 1.95
N THR A 264 -9.96 5.18 2.98
CA THR A 264 -9.73 6.45 3.67
C THR A 264 -8.83 7.39 2.88
N GLU A 265 -8.97 8.69 3.10
CA GLU A 265 -8.08 9.69 2.51
C GLU A 265 -6.65 9.62 3.07
N GLU A 266 -6.47 9.02 4.24
CA GLU A 266 -5.15 8.74 4.81
C GLU A 266 -4.36 7.76 3.95
N ILE A 267 -5.02 6.78 3.34
CA ILE A 267 -4.41 5.82 2.43
C ILE A 267 -4.43 6.33 0.99
N LEU A 268 -5.60 6.65 0.47
CA LEU A 268 -5.77 6.96 -0.94
C LEU A 268 -5.28 8.36 -1.32
N GLY A 269 -5.30 9.31 -0.39
CA GLY A 269 -5.11 10.73 -0.63
C GLY A 269 -6.43 11.48 -0.78
N ALA A 270 -6.35 12.79 -1.00
CA ALA A 270 -7.53 13.65 -1.17
C ALA A 270 -8.36 13.21 -2.39
N MET A 271 -9.68 13.14 -2.20
CA MET A 271 -10.58 12.57 -3.20
C MET A 271 -11.67 13.53 -3.66
N ASP A 272 -11.96 13.49 -4.94
CA ASP A 272 -13.26 13.91 -5.46
C ASP A 272 -14.25 12.74 -5.36
N LYS A 273 -15.00 12.71 -4.28
CA LYS A 273 -15.99 11.64 -4.00
C LYS A 273 -17.12 11.59 -5.02
N LYS A 274 -17.42 12.72 -5.70
CA LYS A 274 -18.46 12.78 -6.74
C LYS A 274 -17.97 12.16 -8.04
N ALA A 275 -16.74 12.46 -8.42
CA ALA A 275 -16.12 11.90 -9.62
C ALA A 275 -15.63 10.46 -9.42
N GLY A 276 -15.36 10.03 -8.17
CA GLY A 276 -14.74 8.75 -7.87
C GLY A 276 -13.26 8.72 -8.27
N THR A 277 -12.56 9.86 -8.12
CA THR A 277 -11.15 10.00 -8.49
C THR A 277 -10.33 10.51 -7.33
N VAL A 278 -9.08 10.10 -7.25
CA VAL A 278 -8.11 10.65 -6.32
C VAL A 278 -7.46 11.87 -6.95
N LEU A 279 -7.54 13.01 -6.27
CA LEU A 279 -6.98 14.28 -6.76
C LEU A 279 -5.44 14.29 -6.72
N TYR A 280 -4.88 13.64 -5.70
CA TYR A 280 -3.46 13.37 -5.57
C TYR A 280 -3.30 12.06 -4.80
N PRO A 281 -2.74 11.01 -5.41
CA PRO A 281 -2.61 9.73 -4.76
C PRO A 281 -1.56 9.80 -3.64
N ARG A 282 -1.95 9.39 -2.43
CA ARG A 282 -0.98 9.24 -1.35
C ARG A 282 -0.29 7.89 -1.45
N GLN A 283 -1.03 6.78 -1.51
CA GLN A 283 -0.46 5.47 -1.80
C GLN A 283 -0.19 5.34 -3.28
N GLN A 284 1.08 5.30 -3.64
CA GLN A 284 1.52 5.35 -5.04
C GLN A 284 2.17 4.04 -5.51
N LEU A 285 2.56 3.18 -4.58
CA LEU A 285 3.16 1.90 -4.89
C LEU A 285 2.74 0.84 -3.86
N CYS A 286 2.39 -0.33 -4.36
CA CYS A 286 2.11 -1.53 -3.60
C CYS A 286 3.07 -2.63 -4.04
N LEU A 287 3.86 -3.13 -3.10
CA LEU A 287 4.81 -4.23 -3.30
C LEU A 287 4.40 -5.42 -2.44
N VAL A 288 4.56 -6.62 -2.99
CA VAL A 288 4.45 -7.87 -2.25
C VAL A 288 5.80 -8.58 -2.32
N ASP A 289 6.55 -8.52 -1.22
CA ASP A 289 7.75 -9.32 -1.01
C ASP A 289 7.34 -10.76 -0.69
N ALA A 290 7.41 -11.63 -1.67
CA ALA A 290 7.20 -13.05 -1.56
C ALA A 290 8.49 -13.84 -1.90
N LEU A 291 9.68 -13.30 -1.57
CA LEU A 291 10.91 -14.09 -1.59
C LEU A 291 10.75 -15.31 -0.67
N TRP A 292 10.16 -15.08 0.50
CA TRP A 292 9.55 -16.11 1.34
C TRP A 292 8.06 -15.81 1.52
N ALA A 293 7.29 -16.89 1.71
CA ALA A 293 5.84 -16.78 1.88
C ALA A 293 5.33 -17.91 2.82
N SER A 294 4.12 -17.72 3.35
CA SER A 294 3.50 -18.71 4.21
C SER A 294 2.09 -19.06 3.78
N LYS A 295 1.81 -20.37 3.80
CA LYS A 295 0.44 -20.89 3.63
C LYS A 295 -0.45 -20.45 4.78
N SER A 296 0.06 -20.52 6.00
CA SER A 296 -0.60 -20.11 7.25
C SER A 296 0.12 -18.89 7.85
N GLY A 297 -0.43 -18.30 8.90
CA GLY A 297 0.15 -17.15 9.58
C GLY A 297 -0.89 -16.46 10.47
N PRO A 298 -0.61 -15.23 10.94
CA PRO A 298 0.39 -14.26 10.46
C PRO A 298 1.80 -14.41 11.08
N GLY A 299 1.95 -15.18 12.13
CA GLY A 299 3.21 -15.35 12.87
C GLY A 299 4.05 -16.53 12.41
N GLY A 300 5.14 -16.81 13.15
CA GLY A 300 6.08 -17.91 12.92
C GLY A 300 7.05 -17.66 11.77
N ASN A 301 7.77 -18.71 11.40
CA ASN A 301 8.70 -18.71 10.27
C ASN A 301 7.96 -18.94 8.94
N PRO A 302 8.48 -18.48 7.81
CA PRO A 302 7.89 -18.71 6.50
C PRO A 302 8.02 -20.18 6.08
N SER A 303 6.95 -20.75 5.57
CA SER A 303 6.88 -22.16 5.18
C SER A 303 7.38 -22.45 3.76
N HIS A 304 7.49 -21.43 2.91
CA HIS A 304 7.84 -21.56 1.49
C HIS A 304 8.78 -20.43 1.06
N GLN A 305 9.55 -20.70 0.01
CA GLN A 305 10.48 -19.76 -0.61
C GLN A 305 10.22 -19.71 -2.12
N PRO A 306 9.16 -19.02 -2.55
CA PRO A 306 8.80 -18.95 -3.97
C PRO A 306 9.69 -18.03 -4.80
N ASN A 307 10.57 -17.24 -4.19
CA ASN A 307 11.44 -16.27 -4.87
C ASN A 307 10.65 -15.37 -5.83
N PHE A 308 9.60 -14.75 -5.31
CA PHE A 308 8.66 -13.97 -6.10
C PHE A 308 8.50 -12.56 -5.53
N ILE A 309 8.40 -11.57 -6.42
CA ILE A 309 8.02 -10.20 -6.08
C ILE A 309 6.89 -9.77 -7.00
N ALA A 310 5.89 -9.09 -6.46
CA ALA A 310 4.83 -8.45 -7.25
C ALA A 310 4.76 -6.95 -6.99
N MET A 311 4.28 -6.21 -8.00
CA MET A 311 4.16 -4.76 -7.98
C MET A 311 2.87 -4.31 -8.66
N GLY A 312 2.23 -3.29 -8.09
CA GLY A 312 1.07 -2.57 -8.64
C GLY A 312 0.84 -1.28 -7.87
N VAL A 313 -0.20 -0.55 -8.21
CA VAL A 313 -0.51 0.76 -7.59
C VAL A 313 -1.81 0.77 -6.78
N THR A 314 -2.63 -0.25 -6.94
CA THR A 314 -3.96 -0.33 -6.33
C THR A 314 -4.06 -1.54 -5.42
N SER A 315 -3.98 -1.35 -4.10
CA SER A 315 -3.97 -2.43 -3.10
C SER A 315 -5.03 -3.51 -3.33
N PRO A 316 -6.33 -3.20 -3.49
CA PRO A 316 -7.35 -4.22 -3.66
C PRO A 316 -7.15 -5.06 -4.93
N VAL A 317 -6.65 -4.46 -6.01
CA VAL A 317 -6.36 -5.16 -7.26
C VAL A 317 -5.13 -6.06 -7.09
N VAL A 318 -4.06 -5.55 -6.48
CA VAL A 318 -2.87 -6.35 -6.15
C VAL A 318 -3.26 -7.55 -5.30
N ASP A 319 -4.02 -7.34 -4.23
CA ASP A 319 -4.41 -8.41 -3.32
C ASP A 319 -5.34 -9.44 -3.98
N TYR A 320 -6.28 -9.00 -4.82
CA TYR A 320 -7.15 -9.90 -5.58
C TYR A 320 -6.36 -10.79 -6.55
N ILE A 321 -5.52 -10.18 -7.38
CA ILE A 321 -4.72 -10.90 -8.39
C ILE A 321 -3.71 -11.82 -7.71
N MET A 322 -3.02 -11.36 -6.68
CA MET A 322 -2.09 -12.17 -5.90
C MET A 322 -2.79 -13.34 -5.18
N ALA A 323 -3.99 -13.12 -4.66
CA ALA A 323 -4.75 -14.19 -4.04
C ALA A 323 -5.16 -15.26 -5.05
N THR A 324 -5.70 -14.87 -6.20
CA THR A 324 -6.22 -15.79 -7.20
C THR A 324 -5.12 -16.46 -8.03
N GLN A 325 -4.13 -15.69 -8.50
CA GLN A 325 -3.10 -16.21 -9.41
C GLN A 325 -1.89 -16.76 -8.65
N PHE A 326 -1.40 -16.07 -7.63
CA PHE A 326 -0.24 -16.55 -6.89
C PHE A 326 -0.63 -17.57 -5.80
N ARG A 327 -1.48 -17.18 -4.82
CA ARG A 327 -1.78 -18.08 -3.70
C ARG A 327 -2.61 -19.30 -4.13
N LYS A 328 -3.69 -19.10 -4.88
CA LYS A 328 -4.59 -20.18 -5.27
C LYS A 328 -4.05 -20.98 -6.45
N ALA A 329 -3.76 -20.35 -7.59
CA ALA A 329 -3.39 -21.07 -8.81
C ALA A 329 -1.94 -21.58 -8.76
N LYS A 330 -0.95 -20.74 -8.43
CA LYS A 330 0.48 -21.12 -8.44
C LYS A 330 0.87 -21.96 -7.22
N MET A 331 0.45 -21.56 -6.01
CA MET A 331 0.84 -22.22 -4.76
C MET A 331 -0.14 -23.30 -4.27
N GLY A 332 -1.33 -23.41 -4.86
CA GLY A 332 -2.36 -24.36 -4.43
C GLY A 332 -2.93 -24.07 -3.02
N TRP A 333 -2.82 -22.85 -2.52
CA TRP A 333 -3.32 -22.50 -1.19
C TRP A 333 -4.77 -22.03 -1.22
N SER A 334 -5.56 -22.49 -0.25
CA SER A 334 -6.95 -22.09 -0.16
C SER A 334 -7.09 -20.62 0.22
N ILE A 335 -8.04 -19.93 -0.42
CA ILE A 335 -8.46 -18.56 -0.10
C ILE A 335 -9.98 -18.51 0.10
N ASN A 336 -10.48 -17.46 0.71
CA ASN A 336 -11.91 -17.18 0.75
C ASN A 336 -12.28 -16.29 -0.44
N MET A 337 -12.86 -16.87 -1.50
CA MET A 337 -13.19 -16.15 -2.71
C MET A 337 -14.24 -15.05 -2.49
N ASP A 338 -15.27 -15.30 -1.66
CA ASP A 338 -16.33 -14.32 -1.38
C ASP A 338 -15.75 -13.03 -0.80
N ALA A 339 -14.85 -13.17 0.20
CA ALA A 339 -14.14 -12.03 0.76
C ALA A 339 -13.21 -11.36 -0.27
N THR A 340 -12.50 -12.19 -1.07
CA THR A 340 -11.51 -11.69 -2.04
C THR A 340 -12.18 -10.91 -3.18
N THR A 341 -13.33 -11.36 -3.67
CA THR A 341 -14.10 -10.65 -4.72
C THR A 341 -14.57 -9.29 -4.24
N ARG A 342 -14.88 -9.14 -2.95
CA ARG A 342 -15.24 -7.84 -2.38
C ARG A 342 -14.11 -6.81 -2.41
N PHE A 343 -12.85 -7.22 -2.51
CA PHE A 343 -11.74 -6.28 -2.70
C PHE A 343 -11.90 -5.47 -3.99
N LEU A 344 -12.39 -6.08 -5.06
CA LEU A 344 -12.67 -5.37 -6.30
C LEU A 344 -13.97 -4.56 -6.21
N SER A 345 -15.06 -5.20 -5.83
CA SER A 345 -16.40 -4.61 -5.91
C SER A 345 -16.58 -3.39 -5.03
N GLU A 346 -15.93 -3.33 -3.86
CA GLU A 346 -15.99 -2.16 -2.98
C GLU A 346 -15.24 -0.94 -3.54
N PHE A 347 -14.38 -1.14 -4.55
CA PHE A 347 -13.70 -0.07 -5.30
C PHE A 347 -14.33 0.15 -6.69
N GLY A 348 -15.47 -0.47 -6.96
CA GLY A 348 -16.21 -0.33 -8.21
C GLY A 348 -15.62 -1.11 -9.38
N TYR A 349 -14.75 -2.09 -9.12
CA TYR A 349 -14.18 -2.98 -10.13
C TYR A 349 -14.84 -4.35 -10.11
N SER A 350 -14.73 -5.05 -11.23
CA SER A 350 -15.10 -6.44 -11.41
C SER A 350 -13.95 -7.22 -12.05
N GLU A 351 -14.02 -8.54 -12.06
CA GLU A 351 -13.00 -9.36 -12.73
C GLU A 351 -12.84 -9.02 -14.21
N SER A 352 -13.94 -8.69 -14.89
CA SER A 352 -13.94 -8.31 -16.31
C SER A 352 -13.24 -6.99 -16.60
N ASP A 353 -13.00 -6.15 -15.57
CA ASP A 353 -12.29 -4.89 -15.72
C ASP A 353 -10.77 -5.07 -15.66
N LEU A 354 -10.30 -6.19 -15.09
CA LEU A 354 -8.88 -6.37 -14.79
C LEU A 354 -8.01 -6.44 -16.05
N SER A 355 -6.90 -5.74 -16.02
CA SER A 355 -5.88 -5.80 -17.07
C SER A 355 -5.37 -7.23 -17.24
N ASN A 356 -5.01 -7.59 -18.46
CA ASN A 356 -4.53 -8.93 -18.82
C ASN A 356 -5.46 -10.07 -18.32
N GLY A 357 -6.78 -9.83 -18.28
CA GLY A 357 -7.76 -10.81 -17.80
C GLY A 357 -7.57 -11.23 -16.34
N GLY A 358 -7.03 -10.33 -15.50
CA GLY A 358 -6.77 -10.60 -14.08
C GLY A 358 -5.56 -11.50 -13.81
N LYS A 359 -4.69 -11.68 -14.79
CA LYS A 359 -3.45 -12.45 -14.64
C LYS A 359 -2.29 -11.53 -14.26
N ILE A 360 -1.35 -12.08 -13.50
CA ILE A 360 -0.06 -11.42 -13.27
C ILE A 360 0.69 -11.37 -14.61
N ILE A 361 1.20 -10.18 -14.96
CA ILE A 361 2.12 -10.03 -16.08
C ILE A 361 3.49 -10.46 -15.57
N GLU A 362 3.93 -11.66 -15.91
CA GLU A 362 5.26 -12.17 -15.55
C GLU A 362 6.33 -11.53 -16.43
N VAL A 363 7.48 -11.15 -15.82
CA VAL A 363 8.59 -10.40 -16.43
C VAL A 363 9.88 -11.22 -16.40
#